data_9a2fcb4cf93852186a75628c22bfabf0
#
_entry.id   9a2fcb4cf93852186a75628c22bfabf0
#
_cell.length_a   1.000
_cell.length_b   1.000
_cell.length_c   1.000
_cell.angle_alpha   90.00
_cell.angle_beta   90.00
_cell.angle_gamma   90.00
#
_symmetry.space_group_name_H-M   'P 1'
#
loop_
_entity.id
_entity.type
_entity.pdbx_description
1 polymer ?
#
loop_
_entity_poly.entity_id
_entity_poly.type
_entity_poly.pdbx_seq_one_letter_code
_entity_poly.pdbx_strand_id
1 'polypeptide(L)'
;MKVKRYIVTPDKHFPMADMKAVSVVCQAIEIIKPDGYIDLGDTGEWQSVSHWQWKKKKRPPLEYQLPFVIEEIEEVNKGMDIIDSSLNKAGVKDRHFIEGNHEDWLNRFVEENPYLAKDFLVKNALKLKERGYKYHPLGKMLKIGKLNFYHGHHYAGVQHTRNHLIRMGGNVMYGHHHDIQQSSVTHIDGVKSAWSIGCLK
;
A
#
# COMPACT_ATOMS: atom_id res chain seq x y z
N MET A 1 -17.79 -21.92 -10.28
CA MET A 1 -17.03 -21.16 -9.27
C MET A 1 -17.53 -19.71 -9.29
N LYS A 2 -17.91 -19.13 -8.15
CA LYS A 2 -18.37 -17.72 -8.12
C LYS A 2 -17.18 -16.81 -8.38
N VAL A 3 -17.26 -15.92 -9.37
CA VAL A 3 -16.24 -14.91 -9.65
C VAL A 3 -16.24 -13.90 -8.50
N LYS A 4 -15.07 -13.64 -7.92
CA LYS A 4 -14.89 -12.59 -6.90
C LYS A 4 -14.32 -11.33 -7.54
N ARG A 5 -14.81 -10.17 -7.12
CA ARG A 5 -14.37 -8.86 -7.57
C ARG A 5 -13.62 -8.17 -6.45
N TYR A 6 -12.45 -7.63 -6.76
CA TYR A 6 -11.65 -6.84 -5.82
C TYR A 6 -11.39 -5.45 -6.40
N ILE A 7 -11.44 -4.44 -5.55
CA ILE A 7 -10.87 -3.13 -5.86
C ILE A 7 -9.47 -3.10 -5.24
N VAL A 8 -8.50 -2.66 -6.03
CA VAL A 8 -7.08 -2.59 -5.65
C VAL A 8 -6.65 -1.14 -5.80
N THR A 9 -6.05 -0.58 -4.75
CA THR A 9 -5.54 0.79 -4.77
C THR A 9 -4.06 0.84 -4.45
N PRO A 10 -3.25 1.56 -5.25
CA PRO A 10 -1.85 1.79 -4.99
C PRO A 10 -1.62 3.12 -4.29
N ASP A 11 -0.49 3.31 -3.71
CA ASP A 11 0.30 4.53 -3.48
C ASP A 11 -0.54 5.80 -3.30
N LYS A 12 -1.20 5.94 -2.16
CA LYS A 12 -2.06 7.09 -1.83
C LYS A 12 -1.27 8.26 -1.28
N HIS A 13 -0.23 7.96 -0.49
CA HIS A 13 0.66 8.95 0.12
C HIS A 13 -0.09 10.07 0.88
N PHE A 14 -1.08 9.71 1.71
CA PHE A 14 -1.74 10.72 2.54
C PHE A 14 -0.72 11.49 3.39
N PRO A 15 -0.89 12.84 3.51
CA PRO A 15 -1.99 13.67 3.04
C PRO A 15 -1.86 14.17 1.59
N MET A 16 -0.85 13.74 0.80
CA MET A 16 -0.54 14.22 -0.55
C MET A 16 -1.40 13.58 -1.66
N ALA A 17 -2.38 12.74 -1.28
CA ALA A 17 -3.26 12.06 -2.21
C ALA A 17 -4.08 13.02 -3.09
N ASP A 18 -4.28 12.68 -4.36
CA ASP A 18 -5.31 13.33 -5.18
C ASP A 18 -6.70 12.95 -4.66
N MET A 19 -7.29 13.85 -3.90
CA MET A 19 -8.59 13.63 -3.28
C MET A 19 -9.72 13.46 -4.29
N LYS A 20 -9.56 13.92 -5.53
CA LYS A 20 -10.53 13.66 -6.61
C LYS A 20 -10.45 12.20 -7.04
N ALA A 21 -9.22 11.66 -7.24
CA ALA A 21 -9.01 10.26 -7.54
C ALA A 21 -9.50 9.35 -6.40
N VAL A 22 -9.21 9.70 -5.14
CA VAL A 22 -9.73 8.99 -3.96
C VAL A 22 -11.27 9.00 -3.95
N SER A 23 -11.91 10.14 -4.26
CA SER A 23 -13.38 10.22 -4.36
C SER A 23 -13.95 9.28 -5.43
N VAL A 24 -13.30 9.18 -6.60
CA VAL A 24 -13.72 8.24 -7.66
C VAL A 24 -13.57 6.78 -7.19
N VAL A 25 -12.50 6.44 -6.47
CA VAL A 25 -12.34 5.11 -5.86
C VAL A 25 -13.48 4.82 -4.89
N CYS A 26 -13.82 5.76 -4.01
CA CYS A 26 -14.93 5.61 -3.07
C CYS A 26 -16.27 5.38 -3.78
N GLN A 27 -16.56 6.14 -4.83
CA GLN A 27 -17.75 5.95 -5.65
C GLN A 27 -17.76 4.56 -6.31
N ALA A 28 -16.62 4.13 -6.87
CA ALA A 28 -16.49 2.80 -7.46
C ALA A 28 -16.74 1.71 -6.43
N ILE A 29 -16.25 1.82 -5.20
CA ILE A 29 -16.51 0.88 -4.11
C ILE A 29 -18.02 0.80 -3.83
N GLU A 30 -18.69 1.93 -3.70
CA GLU A 30 -20.13 2.00 -3.36
C GLU A 30 -21.02 1.45 -4.49
N ILE A 31 -20.65 1.68 -5.76
CA ILE A 31 -21.38 1.22 -6.94
C ILE A 31 -21.14 -0.28 -7.19
N ILE A 32 -19.87 -0.71 -7.21
CA ILE A 32 -19.48 -2.08 -7.57
C ILE A 32 -19.79 -3.07 -6.46
N LYS A 33 -19.72 -2.61 -5.18
CA LYS A 33 -19.83 -3.44 -3.98
C LYS A 33 -18.97 -4.70 -4.11
N PRO A 34 -17.62 -4.53 -4.14
CA PRO A 34 -16.70 -5.62 -4.39
C PRO A 34 -16.73 -6.66 -3.26
N ASP A 35 -16.33 -7.88 -3.56
CA ASP A 35 -16.16 -8.94 -2.55
C ASP A 35 -14.98 -8.67 -1.62
N GLY A 36 -13.99 -7.87 -2.07
CA GLY A 36 -12.85 -7.49 -1.26
C GLY A 36 -12.13 -6.23 -1.75
N TYR A 37 -11.21 -5.76 -0.92
CA TYR A 37 -10.39 -4.58 -1.14
C TYR A 37 -8.92 -4.87 -0.81
N ILE A 38 -8.01 -4.40 -1.64
CA ILE A 38 -6.57 -4.56 -1.46
C ILE A 38 -5.90 -3.18 -1.53
N ASP A 39 -5.26 -2.81 -0.44
CA ASP A 39 -4.33 -1.69 -0.36
C ASP A 39 -2.93 -2.20 -0.66
N LEU A 40 -2.26 -1.64 -1.68
CA LEU A 40 -0.92 -2.07 -2.08
C LEU A 40 0.21 -1.36 -1.31
N GLY A 41 -0.11 -0.56 -0.30
CA GLY A 41 0.87 0.17 0.50
C GLY A 41 1.21 1.57 -0.03
N ASP A 42 2.22 2.17 0.55
CA ASP A 42 2.53 3.59 0.43
C ASP A 42 1.26 4.43 0.64
N THR A 43 0.52 4.07 1.69
CA THR A 43 -0.72 4.73 2.10
C THR A 43 -0.43 6.07 2.75
N GLY A 44 0.65 6.17 3.51
CA GLY A 44 1.18 7.41 4.08
C GLY A 44 2.45 7.89 3.37
N GLU A 45 2.68 9.20 3.38
CA GLU A 45 3.92 9.79 2.84
C GLU A 45 5.11 9.55 3.77
N TRP A 46 4.90 9.58 5.08
CA TRP A 46 5.90 9.35 6.13
C TRP A 46 7.16 10.20 6.00
N GLN A 47 6.98 11.47 5.63
CA GLN A 47 8.07 12.40 5.37
C GLN A 47 8.97 12.61 6.60
N SER A 48 8.39 12.68 7.80
CA SER A 48 9.12 12.89 9.06
C SER A 48 10.13 11.78 9.38
N VAL A 49 9.89 10.56 8.89
CA VAL A 49 10.75 9.39 9.08
C VAL A 49 11.40 8.89 7.79
N SER A 50 11.21 9.61 6.68
CA SER A 50 11.69 9.23 5.36
C SER A 50 13.20 8.95 5.34
N HIS A 51 13.58 7.79 4.81
CA HIS A 51 14.97 7.46 4.57
C HIS A 51 15.68 8.52 3.71
N TRP A 52 15.01 9.06 2.70
CA TRP A 52 15.59 10.02 1.76
C TRP A 52 15.87 11.37 2.40
N GLN A 53 15.00 11.86 3.28
CA GLN A 53 15.17 13.12 3.99
C GLN A 53 16.40 13.09 4.90
N TRP A 54 16.65 11.96 5.55
CA TRP A 54 17.70 11.81 6.55
C TRP A 54 18.98 11.14 6.02
N LYS A 55 19.02 10.74 4.75
CA LYS A 55 20.18 10.07 4.14
C LYS A 55 21.49 10.86 4.27
N LYS A 56 21.41 12.19 4.19
CA LYS A 56 22.57 13.11 4.25
C LYS A 56 22.53 14.07 5.44
N LYS A 57 21.57 13.92 6.34
CA LYS A 57 21.36 14.79 7.49
C LYS A 57 21.24 13.95 8.75
N LYS A 58 21.72 14.49 9.88
CA LYS A 58 21.45 13.88 11.18
C LYS A 58 19.97 14.06 11.52
N ARG A 59 19.33 12.98 11.97
CA ARG A 59 17.95 13.06 12.50
C ARG A 59 17.93 13.98 13.73
N PRO A 60 16.87 14.78 13.91
CA PRO A 60 16.72 15.58 15.12
C PRO A 60 16.54 14.65 16.34
N PRO A 61 16.73 15.16 17.56
CA PRO A 61 16.33 14.45 18.78
C PRO A 61 14.88 14.03 18.71
N LEU A 62 14.55 12.88 19.30
CA LEU A 62 13.22 12.28 19.23
C LEU A 62 12.10 13.22 19.68
N GLU A 63 12.34 13.99 20.73
CA GLU A 63 11.38 14.97 21.28
C GLU A 63 10.91 16.02 20.24
N TYR A 64 11.80 16.35 19.28
CA TYR A 64 11.48 17.26 18.18
C TYR A 64 10.87 16.56 16.97
N GLN A 65 11.18 15.27 16.76
CA GLN A 65 10.67 14.51 15.61
C GLN A 65 9.27 13.93 15.88
N LEU A 66 9.03 13.47 17.11
CA LEU A 66 7.83 12.72 17.48
C LEU A 66 6.52 13.46 17.20
N PRO A 67 6.38 14.80 17.45
CA PRO A 67 5.16 15.52 17.11
C PRO A 67 4.79 15.43 15.63
N PHE A 68 5.76 15.50 14.72
CA PHE A 68 5.53 15.39 13.27
C PHE A 68 5.10 13.96 12.88
N VAL A 69 5.67 12.94 13.52
CA VAL A 69 5.27 11.55 13.29
C VAL A 69 3.83 11.33 13.75
N ILE A 70 3.43 11.91 14.88
CA ILE A 70 2.04 11.83 15.38
C ILE A 70 1.08 12.50 14.40
N GLU A 71 1.41 13.71 13.94
CA GLU A 71 0.62 14.44 12.96
C GLU A 71 0.43 13.63 11.67
N GLU A 72 1.52 13.04 11.12
CA GLU A 72 1.43 12.19 9.94
C GLU A 72 0.55 10.96 10.18
N ILE A 73 0.65 10.30 11.33
CA ILE A 73 -0.22 9.17 11.70
C ILE A 73 -1.69 9.61 11.68
N GLU A 74 -2.00 10.78 12.24
CA GLU A 74 -3.37 11.32 12.26
C GLU A 74 -3.89 11.60 10.84
N GLU A 75 -3.08 12.25 10.00
CA GLU A 75 -3.45 12.57 8.61
C GLU A 75 -3.68 11.31 7.77
N VAL A 76 -2.82 10.30 7.90
CA VAL A 76 -3.00 9.01 7.21
C VAL A 76 -4.29 8.32 7.68
N ASN A 77 -4.56 8.32 8.99
CA ASN A 77 -5.80 7.75 9.52
C ASN A 77 -7.04 8.48 8.99
N LYS A 78 -7.03 9.82 8.91
CA LYS A 78 -8.13 10.61 8.30
C LYS A 78 -8.36 10.21 6.84
N GLY A 79 -7.28 10.04 6.07
CA GLY A 79 -7.37 9.56 4.68
C GLY A 79 -7.95 8.15 4.57
N MET A 80 -7.52 7.23 5.44
CA MET A 80 -8.07 5.88 5.50
C MET A 80 -9.55 5.86 5.90
N ASP A 81 -9.98 6.73 6.83
CA ASP A 81 -11.37 6.83 7.27
C ASP A 81 -12.32 7.14 6.11
N ILE A 82 -11.89 7.93 5.12
CA ILE A 82 -12.67 8.25 3.92
C ILE A 82 -12.95 6.96 3.11
N ILE A 83 -11.91 6.17 2.84
CA ILE A 83 -12.03 4.91 2.09
C ILE A 83 -12.82 3.88 2.90
N ASP A 84 -12.53 3.74 4.19
CA ASP A 84 -13.20 2.81 5.10
C ASP A 84 -14.70 3.11 5.21
N SER A 85 -15.10 4.37 5.18
CA SER A 85 -16.51 4.75 5.14
C SER A 85 -17.24 4.14 3.95
N SER A 86 -16.65 4.22 2.75
CA SER A 86 -17.22 3.62 1.54
C SER A 86 -17.19 2.10 1.56
N LEU A 87 -16.10 1.51 2.08
CA LEU A 87 -16.01 0.05 2.28
C LEU A 87 -17.08 -0.46 3.24
N ASN A 88 -17.35 0.27 4.33
CA ASN A 88 -18.36 -0.06 5.31
C ASN A 88 -19.78 0.02 4.71
N LYS A 89 -20.08 1.12 4.00
CA LYS A 89 -21.36 1.29 3.27
C LYS A 89 -21.60 0.18 2.25
N ALA A 90 -20.53 -0.23 1.54
CA ALA A 90 -20.60 -1.32 0.56
C ALA A 90 -20.61 -2.72 1.17
N GLY A 91 -20.40 -2.86 2.50
CA GLY A 91 -20.37 -4.13 3.22
C GLY A 91 -19.11 -4.98 2.94
N VAL A 92 -18.02 -4.36 2.50
CA VAL A 92 -16.76 -5.04 2.17
C VAL A 92 -16.02 -5.45 3.44
N LYS A 93 -15.90 -6.75 3.68
CA LYS A 93 -15.24 -7.31 4.88
C LYS A 93 -13.88 -7.95 4.60
N ASP A 94 -13.65 -8.41 3.35
CA ASP A 94 -12.36 -9.02 2.98
C ASP A 94 -11.39 -7.91 2.56
N ARG A 95 -10.66 -7.37 3.55
CA ARG A 95 -9.74 -6.23 3.36
C ARG A 95 -8.31 -6.68 3.61
N HIS A 96 -7.42 -6.27 2.73
CA HIS A 96 -5.99 -6.57 2.80
C HIS A 96 -5.20 -5.26 2.75
N PHE A 97 -4.21 -5.14 3.62
CA PHE A 97 -3.23 -4.06 3.62
C PHE A 97 -1.85 -4.67 3.39
N ILE A 98 -1.22 -4.33 2.28
CA ILE A 98 0.13 -4.73 1.93
C ILE A 98 1.06 -3.56 2.27
N GLU A 99 2.05 -3.81 3.08
CA GLU A 99 3.01 -2.78 3.50
C GLU A 99 3.87 -2.33 2.33
N GLY A 100 3.96 -1.01 2.13
CA GLY A 100 4.87 -0.37 1.21
C GLY A 100 6.21 0.01 1.86
N ASN A 101 7.12 0.56 1.06
CA ASN A 101 8.41 0.98 1.59
C ASN A 101 8.32 2.26 2.44
N HIS A 102 7.30 3.08 2.25
CA HIS A 102 7.07 4.25 3.10
C HIS A 102 6.60 3.81 4.50
N GLU A 103 5.74 2.83 4.60
CA GLU A 103 5.37 2.22 5.89
C GLU A 103 6.58 1.59 6.60
N ASP A 104 7.51 0.96 5.85
CA ASP A 104 8.73 0.39 6.41
C ASP A 104 9.60 1.45 7.09
N TRP A 105 9.60 2.70 6.60
CA TRP A 105 10.33 3.78 7.28
C TRP A 105 9.79 4.06 8.69
N LEU A 106 8.48 4.02 8.88
CA LEU A 106 7.86 4.15 10.20
C LEU A 106 8.23 2.96 11.09
N ASN A 107 8.19 1.74 10.58
CA ASN A 107 8.59 0.55 11.33
C ASN A 107 10.07 0.61 11.72
N ARG A 108 10.96 1.05 10.84
CA ARG A 108 12.40 1.26 11.16
C ARG A 108 12.62 2.35 12.21
N PHE A 109 11.86 3.44 12.13
CA PHE A 109 11.89 4.46 13.17
C PHE A 109 11.52 3.89 14.54
N VAL A 110 10.55 2.96 14.59
CA VAL A 110 10.16 2.25 15.81
C VAL A 110 11.25 1.27 16.26
N GLU A 111 11.95 0.59 15.35
CA GLU A 111 13.09 -0.28 15.68
C GLU A 111 14.23 0.51 16.36
N GLU A 112 14.47 1.74 15.93
CA GLU A 112 15.42 2.67 16.56
C GLU A 112 14.90 3.19 17.93
N ASN A 113 13.58 3.14 18.18
CA ASN A 113 12.89 3.62 19.38
C ASN A 113 11.89 2.58 19.92
N PRO A 114 12.36 1.43 20.46
CA PRO A 114 11.51 0.26 20.74
C PRO A 114 10.36 0.50 21.71
N TYR A 115 10.46 1.47 22.60
CA TYR A 115 9.39 1.82 23.55
C TYR A 115 8.15 2.42 22.86
N LEU A 116 8.27 2.87 21.60
CA LEU A 116 7.15 3.34 20.78
C LEU A 116 6.36 2.18 20.11
N ALA A 117 6.89 0.95 20.14
CA ALA A 117 6.36 -0.16 19.34
C ALA A 117 4.87 -0.46 19.56
N LYS A 118 4.39 -0.26 20.80
CA LYS A 118 2.98 -0.52 21.13
C LYS A 118 2.03 0.31 20.27
N ASP A 119 2.35 1.58 20.03
CA ASP A 119 1.43 2.53 19.42
C ASP A 119 1.83 2.93 17.99
N PHE A 120 3.13 2.84 17.64
CA PHE A 120 3.69 3.40 16.41
C PHE A 120 4.07 2.37 15.33
N LEU A 121 4.10 1.06 15.63
CA LEU A 121 4.20 0.09 14.53
C LEU A 121 3.03 0.30 13.57
N VAL A 122 3.29 0.29 12.26
CA VAL A 122 2.29 0.58 11.21
C VAL A 122 0.94 -0.09 11.47
N LYS A 123 0.94 -1.37 11.78
CA LYS A 123 -0.30 -2.13 12.07
C LYS A 123 -1.12 -1.56 13.24
N ASN A 124 -0.45 -0.94 14.21
CA ASN A 124 -1.07 -0.34 15.40
C ASN A 124 -1.42 1.13 15.14
N ALA A 125 -0.46 1.91 14.61
CA ALA A 125 -0.63 3.32 14.28
C ALA A 125 -1.82 3.55 13.32
N LEU A 126 -1.98 2.68 12.33
CA LEU A 126 -3.08 2.73 11.37
C LEU A 126 -4.32 1.92 11.81
N LYS A 127 -4.31 1.36 13.02
CA LYS A 127 -5.45 0.61 13.59
C LYS A 127 -5.98 -0.48 12.65
N LEU A 128 -5.06 -1.18 11.93
CA LEU A 128 -5.43 -2.08 10.83
C LEU A 128 -6.36 -3.20 11.28
N LYS A 129 -6.15 -3.74 12.48
CA LYS A 129 -7.00 -4.79 13.05
C LYS A 129 -8.42 -4.29 13.32
N GLU A 130 -8.56 -3.12 13.93
CA GLU A 130 -9.85 -2.49 14.26
C GLU A 130 -10.63 -2.11 12.99
N ARG A 131 -9.91 -1.70 11.93
CA ARG A 131 -10.44 -1.43 10.60
C ARG A 131 -10.81 -2.68 9.80
N GLY A 132 -10.46 -3.87 10.32
CA GLY A 132 -10.74 -5.17 9.68
C GLY A 132 -9.78 -5.54 8.55
N TYR A 133 -8.60 -4.94 8.49
CA TYR A 133 -7.59 -5.30 7.50
C TYR A 133 -6.75 -6.50 7.94
N LYS A 134 -6.50 -7.40 6.99
CA LYS A 134 -5.47 -8.44 7.08
C LYS A 134 -4.15 -7.81 6.64
N TYR A 135 -3.22 -7.66 7.57
CA TYR A 135 -1.92 -7.03 7.33
C TYR A 135 -0.92 -8.01 6.72
N HIS A 136 -0.23 -7.56 5.69
CA HIS A 136 0.85 -8.27 5.00
C HIS A 136 2.13 -7.42 5.08
N PRO A 137 3.14 -7.81 5.88
CA PRO A 137 4.37 -7.04 6.03
C PRO A 137 5.17 -6.95 4.73
N LEU A 138 6.05 -5.96 4.65
CA LEU A 138 6.89 -5.71 3.48
C LEU A 138 7.57 -6.99 2.97
N GLY A 139 7.55 -7.19 1.66
CA GLY A 139 8.12 -8.37 1.01
C GLY A 139 7.22 -9.62 1.04
N LYS A 140 6.08 -9.60 1.75
CA LYS A 140 5.09 -10.68 1.68
C LYS A 140 4.13 -10.47 0.54
N MET A 141 3.92 -11.53 -0.25
CA MET A 141 2.95 -11.52 -1.33
C MET A 141 1.59 -12.04 -0.85
N LEU A 142 0.54 -11.35 -1.24
CA LEU A 142 -0.84 -11.83 -1.17
C LEU A 142 -1.17 -12.54 -2.47
N LYS A 143 -1.66 -13.78 -2.40
CA LYS A 143 -2.13 -14.52 -3.58
C LYS A 143 -3.64 -14.72 -3.53
N ILE A 144 -4.33 -14.27 -4.57
CA ILE A 144 -5.77 -14.52 -4.77
C ILE A 144 -5.95 -15.18 -6.13
N GLY A 145 -6.39 -16.43 -6.13
CA GLY A 145 -6.47 -17.22 -7.35
C GLY A 145 -5.10 -17.39 -8.02
N LYS A 146 -4.97 -16.91 -9.27
CA LYS A 146 -3.73 -16.97 -10.06
C LYS A 146 -2.93 -15.65 -10.04
N LEU A 147 -3.39 -14.64 -9.29
CA LEU A 147 -2.77 -13.32 -9.24
C LEU A 147 -2.10 -13.09 -7.89
N ASN A 148 -0.88 -12.61 -7.93
CA ASN A 148 -0.10 -12.20 -6.77
C ASN A 148 -0.12 -10.69 -6.65
N PHE A 149 -0.21 -10.19 -5.42
CA PHE A 149 -0.19 -8.78 -5.10
C PHE A 149 0.95 -8.50 -4.13
N TYR A 150 1.67 -7.42 -4.35
CA TYR A 150 2.64 -6.90 -3.42
C TYR A 150 2.90 -5.43 -3.76
N HIS A 151 3.72 -4.72 -2.96
CA HIS A 151 3.90 -3.29 -3.15
C HIS A 151 4.58 -2.93 -4.48
N GLY A 152 5.68 -3.60 -4.86
CA GLY A 152 6.36 -3.33 -6.15
C GLY A 152 7.85 -3.01 -6.06
N HIS A 153 8.41 -2.87 -4.87
CA HIS A 153 9.75 -2.33 -4.60
C HIS A 153 10.95 -3.21 -4.98
N HIS A 154 10.74 -4.45 -5.48
CA HIS A 154 11.86 -5.37 -5.73
C HIS A 154 12.62 -5.12 -7.03
N TYR A 155 11.95 -4.70 -8.08
CA TYR A 155 12.56 -4.57 -9.40
C TYR A 155 12.23 -3.24 -10.04
N ALA A 156 13.26 -2.47 -10.35
CA ALA A 156 13.18 -1.13 -10.94
C ALA A 156 13.57 -1.10 -12.42
N GLY A 157 13.59 0.09 -12.99
CA GLY A 157 14.00 0.39 -14.36
C GLY A 157 12.83 0.67 -15.29
N VAL A 158 13.11 1.19 -16.48
CA VAL A 158 12.09 1.62 -17.45
C VAL A 158 11.12 0.48 -17.83
N GLN A 159 11.59 -0.76 -17.84
CA GLN A 159 10.78 -1.95 -18.13
C GLN A 159 10.54 -2.80 -16.87
N HIS A 160 10.24 -2.15 -15.74
CA HIS A 160 10.08 -2.85 -14.45
C HIS A 160 8.99 -3.94 -14.50
N THR A 161 7.89 -3.76 -15.25
CA THR A 161 6.88 -4.82 -15.39
C THR A 161 7.44 -6.09 -16.03
N ARG A 162 8.30 -5.94 -17.05
CA ARG A 162 8.99 -7.09 -17.65
C ARG A 162 9.97 -7.73 -16.67
N ASN A 163 10.69 -6.91 -15.88
CA ASN A 163 11.61 -7.40 -14.86
C ASN A 163 10.87 -8.20 -13.78
N HIS A 164 9.74 -7.69 -13.29
CA HIS A 164 8.88 -8.40 -12.35
C HIS A 164 8.40 -9.74 -12.90
N LEU A 165 7.87 -9.71 -14.13
CA LEU A 165 7.32 -10.89 -14.77
C LEU A 165 8.35 -12.02 -14.93
N ILE A 166 9.55 -11.68 -15.44
CA ILE A 166 10.61 -12.65 -15.67
C ILE A 166 11.13 -13.23 -14.35
N ARG A 167 11.34 -12.38 -13.34
CA ARG A 167 11.95 -12.81 -12.07
C ARG A 167 10.98 -13.49 -11.13
N MET A 168 9.70 -13.11 -11.15
CA MET A 168 8.67 -13.72 -10.30
C MET A 168 8.01 -14.94 -10.94
N GLY A 169 8.06 -15.07 -12.25
CA GLY A 169 7.55 -16.25 -12.97
C GLY A 169 6.02 -16.44 -12.90
N GLY A 170 5.26 -15.44 -12.47
CA GLY A 170 3.82 -15.54 -12.25
C GLY A 170 3.07 -14.23 -12.53
N ASN A 171 1.74 -14.29 -12.51
CA ASN A 171 0.93 -13.10 -12.62
C ASN A 171 1.10 -12.23 -11.36
N VAL A 172 1.37 -10.94 -11.55
CA VAL A 172 1.61 -10.00 -10.46
C VAL A 172 1.02 -8.63 -10.73
N MET A 173 0.40 -8.02 -9.72
CA MET A 173 -0.11 -6.65 -9.73
C MET A 173 0.51 -5.88 -8.56
N TYR A 174 0.96 -4.64 -8.81
CA TYR A 174 1.71 -3.85 -7.84
C TYR A 174 1.61 -2.34 -8.11
N GLY A 175 2.00 -1.52 -7.12
CA GLY A 175 2.13 -0.07 -7.15
C GLY A 175 3.58 0.42 -7.28
N HIS A 176 4.04 1.26 -6.35
CA HIS A 176 5.41 1.74 -6.14
C HIS A 176 5.99 2.64 -7.23
N HIS A 177 5.82 2.31 -8.50
CA HIS A 177 6.46 3.02 -9.61
C HIS A 177 5.68 4.25 -10.09
N HIS A 178 4.46 4.45 -9.59
CA HIS A 178 3.57 5.57 -9.92
C HIS A 178 3.21 5.69 -11.41
N ASP A 179 3.54 4.68 -12.23
CA ASP A 179 3.21 4.63 -13.64
C ASP A 179 2.24 3.48 -13.95
N ILE A 180 1.62 3.54 -15.11
CA ILE A 180 0.74 2.48 -15.60
C ILE A 180 1.50 1.72 -16.69
N GLN A 181 1.87 0.48 -16.39
CA GLN A 181 2.60 -0.38 -17.31
C GLN A 181 2.04 -1.81 -17.27
N GLN A 182 2.10 -2.49 -18.40
CA GLN A 182 1.79 -3.92 -18.50
C GLN A 182 2.82 -4.64 -19.35
N SER A 183 3.19 -5.84 -18.93
CA SER A 183 3.98 -6.77 -19.74
C SER A 183 3.35 -8.16 -19.68
N SER A 184 3.43 -8.90 -20.79
CA SER A 184 2.97 -10.28 -20.87
C SER A 184 4.00 -11.14 -21.59
N VAL A 185 4.11 -12.39 -21.15
CA VAL A 185 4.96 -13.41 -21.78
C VAL A 185 4.18 -14.70 -21.89
N THR A 186 4.27 -15.36 -23.04
CA THR A 186 3.70 -16.69 -23.25
C THR A 186 4.66 -17.76 -22.77
N HIS A 187 4.23 -18.57 -21.83
CA HIS A 187 4.93 -19.75 -21.33
C HIS A 187 4.20 -21.03 -21.78
N ILE A 188 4.83 -22.18 -21.61
CA ILE A 188 4.23 -23.49 -21.95
C ILE A 188 2.94 -23.75 -21.17
N ASP A 189 2.80 -23.20 -19.97
CA ASP A 189 1.64 -23.32 -19.07
C ASP A 189 0.65 -22.14 -19.20
N GLY A 190 0.80 -21.31 -20.22
CA GLY A 190 -0.09 -20.19 -20.56
C GLY A 190 0.54 -18.81 -20.42
N VAL A 191 -0.25 -17.78 -20.64
CA VAL A 191 0.17 -16.39 -20.56
C VAL A 191 0.34 -15.99 -19.09
N LYS A 192 1.46 -15.33 -18.79
CA LYS A 192 1.72 -14.65 -17.52
C LYS A 192 1.81 -13.15 -17.79
N SER A 193 1.32 -12.35 -16.86
CA SER A 193 1.30 -10.89 -17.00
C SER A 193 1.67 -10.20 -15.69
N ALA A 194 2.32 -9.05 -15.83
CA ALA A 194 2.59 -8.12 -14.72
C ALA A 194 1.93 -6.78 -15.00
N TRP A 195 1.34 -6.17 -13.97
CA TRP A 195 0.66 -4.88 -14.02
C TRP A 195 1.18 -3.94 -12.94
N SER A 196 1.71 -2.80 -13.34
CA SER A 196 1.87 -1.61 -12.51
C SER A 196 0.62 -0.75 -12.69
N ILE A 197 -0.03 -0.36 -11.60
CA ILE A 197 -1.37 0.24 -11.66
C ILE A 197 -1.41 1.73 -11.31
N GLY A 198 -0.27 2.41 -11.37
CA GLY A 198 -0.17 3.86 -11.12
C GLY A 198 -0.13 4.20 -9.64
N CYS A 199 -0.63 5.40 -9.29
CA CYS A 199 -0.75 5.92 -7.93
C CYS A 199 -2.03 6.75 -7.79
N LEU A 200 -2.36 7.12 -6.54
CA LEU A 200 -3.43 8.05 -6.18
C LEU A 200 -2.88 9.35 -5.57
N LYS A 201 -1.58 9.64 -5.82
CA LYS A 201 -0.90 10.85 -5.39
C LYS A 201 -0.96 11.93 -6.46
#